data_5375f08c546aca07a670cf6b726721c1
#
_entry.id   5375f08c546aca07a670cf6b726721c1
#
_cell.length_a   1.000
_cell.length_b   1.000
_cell.length_c   1.000
_cell.angle_alpha   90.00
_cell.angle_beta   90.00
_cell.angle_gamma   90.00
#
_symmetry.space_group_name_H-M   'P 1'
#
loop_
_entity.id
_entity.type
_entity.pdbx_description
1 polymer ?
#
loop_
_entity_poly.entity_id
_entity_poly.type
_entity_poly.pdbx_seq_one_letter_code
_entity_poly.pdbx_strand_id
1 'polypeptide(L)'
;EKRRAYGLNSGHWNTSVLMILLFIGLYLLRFVIASALGGQLSEFGKIMANPTTWIMFFTVLVNFFLSVAAFFGEEYGWRYYLQPLLQKKFGLKGGVILLGCVWSVWHLPIDFFYYTTPDMGLAALASQFVTCITLGLFMAYAYMKTQNIWVPVIIHFLNNNMAVVFSGTYSADVLQNQQIHWADIPAALVLNLLIFGWVIFMKPFKEKKKENM
;
A
#
# COMPACT_ATOMS: atom_id res chain seq x y z
N GLU A 1 17.83 -19.57 13.38
CA GLU A 1 17.20 -20.53 12.45
C GLU A 1 15.68 -20.53 12.56
N LYS A 2 15.06 -20.68 13.75
CA LYS A 2 13.59 -20.70 13.92
C LYS A 2 12.89 -19.46 13.35
N ARG A 3 13.39 -18.23 13.62
CA ARG A 3 12.79 -16.99 13.09
C ARG A 3 12.75 -16.97 11.56
N ARG A 4 13.77 -17.48 10.90
CA ARG A 4 13.84 -17.57 9.44
C ARG A 4 12.83 -18.58 8.88
N ALA A 5 12.66 -19.71 9.57
CA ALA A 5 11.70 -20.75 9.18
C ALA A 5 10.24 -20.24 9.23
N TYR A 6 9.94 -19.31 10.13
CA TYR A 6 8.61 -18.69 10.26
C TYR A 6 8.48 -17.35 9.52
N GLY A 7 9.41 -17.00 8.63
CA GLY A 7 9.35 -15.73 7.89
C GLY A 7 9.58 -14.47 8.72
N LEU A 8 9.95 -14.60 9.99
CA LEU A 8 10.19 -13.50 10.93
C LEU A 8 11.64 -13.00 10.85
N ASN A 9 12.21 -13.00 9.64
CA ASN A 9 13.57 -12.54 9.42
C ASN A 9 13.61 -11.01 9.42
N SER A 10 14.54 -10.43 10.15
CA SER A 10 14.86 -9.00 10.15
C SER A 10 16.11 -8.68 9.30
N GLY A 11 16.48 -9.58 8.38
CA GLY A 11 17.65 -9.42 7.52
C GLY A 11 17.58 -8.19 6.61
N HIS A 12 18.74 -7.77 6.11
CA HIS A 12 18.87 -6.63 5.19
C HIS A 12 18.32 -5.30 5.74
N TRP A 13 18.69 -4.94 6.97
CA TRP A 13 18.20 -3.75 7.67
C TRP A 13 18.30 -2.46 6.82
N ASN A 14 19.47 -2.19 6.24
CA ASN A 14 19.67 -0.99 5.41
C ASN A 14 18.71 -0.97 4.21
N THR A 15 18.51 -2.11 3.55
CA THR A 15 17.57 -2.23 2.43
C THR A 15 16.13 -2.08 2.92
N SER A 16 15.80 -2.58 4.11
CA SER A 16 14.47 -2.46 4.71
C SER A 16 14.13 -0.99 4.98
N VAL A 17 15.04 -0.26 5.63
CA VAL A 17 14.87 1.18 5.88
C VAL A 17 14.75 1.94 4.56
N LEU A 18 15.60 1.65 3.58
CA LEU A 18 15.54 2.28 2.26
C LEU A 18 14.19 2.05 1.58
N MET A 19 13.62 0.85 1.64
CA MET A 19 12.31 0.57 1.03
C MET A 19 11.18 1.34 1.72
N ILE A 20 11.22 1.48 3.03
CA ILE A 20 10.23 2.26 3.79
C ILE A 20 10.36 3.75 3.45
N LEU A 21 11.57 4.30 3.43
CA LEU A 21 11.80 5.70 3.08
C LEU A 21 11.41 5.99 1.62
N LEU A 22 11.73 5.07 0.71
CA LEU A 22 11.30 5.16 -0.69
C LEU A 22 9.78 5.19 -0.81
N PHE A 23 9.08 4.33 -0.06
CA PHE A 23 7.62 4.35 -0.01
C PHE A 23 7.09 5.70 0.46
N ILE A 24 7.61 6.24 1.57
CA ILE A 24 7.18 7.54 2.10
C ILE A 24 7.38 8.64 1.04
N GLY A 25 8.54 8.68 0.39
CA GLY A 25 8.83 9.66 -0.66
C GLY A 25 7.89 9.53 -1.86
N LEU A 26 7.63 8.31 -2.34
CA LEU A 26 6.71 8.04 -3.44
C LEU A 26 5.26 8.38 -3.06
N TYR A 27 4.86 8.09 -1.84
CA TYR A 27 3.53 8.41 -1.34
C TYR A 27 3.31 9.92 -1.26
N LEU A 28 4.27 10.67 -0.75
CA LEU A 28 4.25 12.14 -0.75
C LEU A 28 4.20 12.70 -2.17
N LEU A 29 5.04 12.19 -3.07
CA LEU A 29 5.04 12.60 -4.48
C LEU A 29 3.68 12.34 -5.13
N ARG A 30 3.04 11.21 -4.83
CA ARG A 30 1.68 10.91 -5.28
C ARG A 30 0.68 11.98 -4.83
N PHE A 31 0.72 12.39 -3.56
CA PHE A 31 -0.15 13.44 -3.04
C PHE A 31 0.10 14.80 -3.69
N VAL A 32 1.37 15.18 -3.88
CA VAL A 32 1.73 16.42 -4.57
C VAL A 32 1.17 16.43 -6.00
N ILE A 33 1.38 15.35 -6.76
CA ILE A 33 0.89 15.25 -8.14
C ILE A 33 -0.65 15.28 -8.18
N ALA A 34 -1.30 14.48 -7.31
CA ALA A 34 -2.76 14.44 -7.24
C ALA A 34 -3.35 15.84 -6.89
N SER A 35 -2.76 16.54 -5.92
CA SER A 35 -3.17 17.89 -5.53
C SER A 35 -2.93 18.91 -6.65
N ALA A 36 -1.84 18.78 -7.40
CA ALA A 36 -1.55 19.64 -8.54
C ALA A 36 -2.57 19.44 -9.68
N LEU A 37 -2.87 18.18 -10.01
CA LEU A 37 -3.85 17.83 -11.04
C LEU A 37 -5.26 18.23 -10.65
N GLY A 38 -5.62 18.14 -9.37
CA GLY A 38 -6.90 18.57 -8.81
C GLY A 38 -7.01 20.08 -8.53
N GLY A 39 -6.00 20.88 -8.84
CA GLY A 39 -5.98 22.32 -8.55
C GLY A 39 -5.90 22.66 -7.06
N GLN A 40 -5.53 21.70 -6.20
CA GLN A 40 -5.51 21.84 -4.73
C GLN A 40 -4.09 21.96 -4.15
N LEU A 41 -3.09 22.25 -4.97
CA LEU A 41 -1.69 22.29 -4.53
C LEU A 41 -1.46 23.33 -3.41
N SER A 42 -2.12 24.48 -3.48
CA SER A 42 -2.05 25.53 -2.44
C SER A 42 -2.60 25.02 -1.09
N GLU A 43 -3.74 24.32 -1.11
CA GLU A 43 -4.34 23.75 0.10
C GLU A 43 -3.45 22.65 0.70
N PHE A 44 -2.91 21.79 -0.14
CA PHE A 44 -1.93 20.80 0.31
C PHE A 44 -0.70 21.46 0.93
N GLY A 45 -0.20 22.55 0.34
CA GLY A 45 0.88 23.35 0.91
C GLY A 45 0.55 23.90 2.32
N LYS A 46 -0.67 24.37 2.55
CA LYS A 46 -1.13 24.81 3.88
C LYS A 46 -1.19 23.67 4.89
N ILE A 47 -1.69 22.50 4.46
CA ILE A 47 -1.70 21.28 5.30
C ILE A 47 -0.27 20.91 5.72
N MET A 48 0.67 20.89 4.79
CA MET A 48 2.06 20.54 5.07
C MET A 48 2.78 21.59 5.94
N ALA A 49 2.39 22.85 5.87
CA ALA A 49 2.92 23.93 6.70
C ALA A 49 2.31 23.95 8.12
N ASN A 50 1.19 23.26 8.33
CA ASN A 50 0.51 23.22 9.63
C ASN A 50 1.27 22.31 10.62
N PRO A 51 1.71 22.82 11.78
CA PRO A 51 2.36 22.00 12.81
C PRO A 51 1.52 20.79 13.26
N THR A 52 0.19 20.91 13.27
CA THR A 52 -0.72 19.82 13.64
C THR A 52 -0.55 18.61 12.72
N THR A 53 -0.28 18.79 11.43
CA THR A 53 0.01 17.68 10.49
C THR A 53 1.16 16.81 10.99
N TRP A 54 2.22 17.44 11.46
CA TRP A 54 3.40 16.72 11.95
C TRP A 54 3.18 16.08 13.31
N ILE A 55 2.42 16.74 14.20
CA ILE A 55 2.00 16.13 15.48
C ILE A 55 1.18 14.87 15.18
N MET A 56 0.22 14.95 14.27
CA MET A 56 -0.61 13.80 13.88
C MET A 56 0.21 12.70 13.21
N PHE A 57 1.19 13.06 12.37
CA PHE A 57 2.11 12.09 11.78
C PHE A 57 2.85 11.29 12.86
N PHE A 58 3.43 11.97 13.87
CA PHE A 58 4.09 11.28 14.98
C PHE A 58 3.12 10.47 15.84
N THR A 59 1.89 10.96 16.06
CA THR A 59 0.84 10.20 16.75
C THR A 59 0.50 8.91 16.02
N VAL A 60 0.42 8.96 14.69
CA VAL A 60 0.21 7.75 13.86
C VAL A 60 1.34 6.76 14.06
N LEU A 61 2.60 7.20 14.11
CA LEU A 61 3.74 6.30 14.35
C LEU A 61 3.66 5.61 15.73
N VAL A 62 3.16 6.30 16.75
CA VAL A 62 2.90 5.70 18.06
C VAL A 62 1.75 4.69 17.99
N ASN A 63 0.68 5.01 17.28
CA ASN A 63 -0.47 4.13 17.10
C ASN A 63 -0.12 2.83 16.36
N PHE A 64 0.99 2.77 15.64
CA PHE A 64 1.49 1.55 15.04
C PHE A 64 1.57 0.40 16.05
N PHE A 65 2.07 0.65 17.25
CA PHE A 65 2.22 -0.37 18.28
C PHE A 65 0.88 -0.92 18.77
N LEU A 66 -0.20 -0.16 18.65
CA LEU A 66 -1.56 -0.57 19.04
C LEU A 66 -2.26 -1.38 17.94
N SER A 67 -1.95 -1.10 16.69
CA SER A 67 -2.62 -1.70 15.52
C SER A 67 -1.77 -2.73 14.76
N VAL A 68 -0.51 -2.91 15.14
CA VAL A 68 0.45 -3.76 14.44
C VAL A 68 -0.04 -5.19 14.21
N ALA A 69 -0.82 -5.74 15.14
CA ALA A 69 -1.30 -7.11 15.04
C ALA A 69 -2.21 -7.34 13.82
N ALA A 70 -3.06 -6.37 13.49
CA ALA A 70 -3.94 -6.45 12.32
C ALA A 70 -3.12 -6.42 11.02
N PHE A 71 -2.26 -5.41 10.85
CA PHE A 71 -1.41 -5.28 9.67
C PHE A 71 -0.43 -6.44 9.50
N PHE A 72 0.11 -6.94 10.63
CA PHE A 72 0.97 -8.12 10.61
C PHE A 72 0.20 -9.37 10.15
N GLY A 73 -0.99 -9.58 10.67
CA GLY A 73 -1.83 -10.73 10.29
C GLY A 73 -2.14 -10.74 8.80
N GLU A 74 -2.55 -9.60 8.25
CA GLU A 74 -2.80 -9.46 6.81
C GLU A 74 -1.54 -9.71 5.99
N GLU A 75 -0.43 -9.03 6.27
CA GLU A 75 0.77 -9.15 5.44
C GLU A 75 1.47 -10.51 5.61
N TYR A 76 1.34 -11.14 6.76
CA TYR A 76 1.81 -12.51 6.95
C TYR A 76 1.02 -13.47 6.05
N GLY A 77 -0.30 -13.32 5.95
CA GLY A 77 -1.14 -14.07 5.03
C GLY A 77 -0.84 -13.76 3.55
N TRP A 78 -0.80 -12.48 3.21
CA TRP A 78 -0.61 -12.06 1.83
C TRP A 78 0.82 -12.27 1.33
N ARG A 79 1.84 -11.74 2.03
CA ARG A 79 3.22 -11.70 1.50
C ARG A 79 4.04 -12.93 1.85
N TYR A 80 3.93 -13.43 3.08
CA TYR A 80 4.68 -14.60 3.48
C TYR A 80 4.08 -15.90 2.93
N TYR A 81 2.75 -16.06 3.00
CA TYR A 81 2.08 -17.29 2.62
C TYR A 81 1.58 -17.32 1.17
N LEU A 82 0.65 -16.45 0.80
CA LEU A 82 -0.07 -16.54 -0.47
C LEU A 82 0.77 -16.08 -1.68
N GLN A 83 1.55 -15.00 -1.55
CA GLN A 83 2.37 -14.47 -2.63
C GLN A 83 3.30 -15.53 -3.25
N PRO A 84 4.14 -16.26 -2.48
CA PRO A 84 5.03 -17.26 -3.07
C PRO A 84 4.27 -18.43 -3.73
N LEU A 85 3.11 -18.82 -3.23
CA LEU A 85 2.28 -19.85 -3.85
C LEU A 85 1.74 -19.40 -5.21
N LEU A 86 1.20 -18.19 -5.28
CA LEU A 86 0.70 -17.62 -6.54
C LEU A 86 1.84 -17.36 -7.53
N GLN A 87 2.99 -16.88 -7.07
CA GLN A 87 4.18 -16.68 -7.90
C GLN A 87 4.73 -18.00 -8.46
N LYS A 88 4.68 -19.08 -7.69
CA LYS A 88 5.05 -20.42 -8.16
C LYS A 88 4.13 -20.90 -9.28
N LYS A 89 2.82 -20.66 -9.18
CA LYS A 89 1.80 -21.16 -10.11
C LYS A 89 1.66 -20.26 -11.34
N PHE A 90 1.68 -18.93 -11.18
CA PHE A 90 1.33 -17.96 -12.22
C PHE A 90 2.51 -17.07 -12.65
N GLY A 91 3.73 -17.40 -12.20
CA GLY A 91 4.93 -16.59 -12.45
C GLY A 91 5.03 -15.37 -11.53
N LEU A 92 6.23 -14.76 -11.49
CA LEU A 92 6.55 -13.70 -10.52
C LEU A 92 5.61 -12.49 -10.61
N LYS A 93 5.28 -12.07 -11.82
CA LYS A 93 4.40 -10.92 -12.09
C LYS A 93 2.93 -11.28 -11.95
N GLY A 94 2.50 -12.34 -12.64
CA GLY A 94 1.11 -12.79 -12.65
C GLY A 94 0.62 -13.15 -11.26
N GLY A 95 1.45 -13.81 -10.45
CA GLY A 95 1.12 -14.16 -9.08
C GLY A 95 0.86 -12.94 -8.18
N VAL A 96 1.63 -11.85 -8.35
CA VAL A 96 1.42 -10.62 -7.55
C VAL A 96 0.20 -9.84 -8.04
N ILE A 97 -0.02 -9.77 -9.35
CA ILE A 97 -1.23 -9.14 -9.91
C ILE A 97 -2.48 -9.86 -9.40
N LEU A 98 -2.48 -11.20 -9.48
CA LEU A 98 -3.61 -12.00 -8.98
C LEU A 98 -3.81 -11.82 -7.47
N LEU A 99 -2.72 -11.73 -6.70
CA LEU A 99 -2.80 -11.40 -5.27
C LEU A 99 -3.48 -10.05 -5.04
N GLY A 100 -3.12 -9.03 -5.81
CA GLY A 100 -3.76 -7.71 -5.76
C GLY A 100 -5.26 -7.80 -6.04
N CYS A 101 -5.67 -8.62 -7.02
CA CYS A 101 -7.08 -8.86 -7.32
C CYS A 101 -7.81 -9.54 -6.14
N VAL A 102 -7.21 -10.57 -5.56
CA VAL A 102 -7.79 -11.27 -4.39
C VAL A 102 -7.91 -10.32 -3.20
N TRP A 103 -6.89 -9.52 -2.95
CA TRP A 103 -6.87 -8.54 -1.87
C TRP A 103 -7.94 -7.44 -2.08
N SER A 104 -8.17 -7.00 -3.32
CA SER A 104 -9.26 -6.06 -3.65
C SER A 104 -10.63 -6.65 -3.35
N VAL A 105 -10.88 -7.88 -3.80
CA VAL A 105 -12.16 -8.58 -3.55
C VAL A 105 -12.39 -8.79 -2.05
N TRP A 106 -11.33 -8.99 -1.27
CA TRP A 106 -11.43 -9.11 0.18
C TRP A 106 -11.94 -7.81 0.85
N HIS A 107 -11.70 -6.63 0.24
CA HIS A 107 -12.22 -5.35 0.71
C HIS A 107 -13.69 -5.10 0.34
N LEU A 108 -14.32 -5.93 -0.47
CA LEU A 108 -15.67 -5.71 -0.99
C LEU A 108 -16.70 -5.28 0.07
N PRO A 109 -16.80 -5.91 1.27
CA PRO A 109 -17.75 -5.46 2.28
C PRO A 109 -17.47 -4.05 2.79
N ILE A 110 -16.18 -3.69 2.94
CA ILE A 110 -15.74 -2.38 3.43
C ILE A 110 -15.98 -1.32 2.36
N ASP A 111 -15.74 -1.66 1.08
CA ASP A 111 -15.98 -0.76 -0.05
C ASP A 111 -17.45 -0.34 -0.14
N PHE A 112 -18.38 -1.28 0.09
CA PHE A 112 -19.80 -1.03 -0.04
C PHE A 112 -20.47 -0.39 1.19
N PHE A 113 -19.94 -0.62 2.40
CA PHE A 113 -20.65 -0.29 3.63
C PHE A 113 -19.87 0.60 4.60
N TYR A 114 -18.62 0.94 4.27
CA TYR A 114 -17.79 1.78 5.11
C TYR A 114 -17.07 2.88 4.32
N TYR A 115 -16.30 2.52 3.28
CA TYR A 115 -15.56 3.51 2.49
C TYR A 115 -16.46 4.37 1.63
N THR A 116 -17.56 3.80 1.12
CA THR A 116 -18.59 4.53 0.37
C THR A 116 -19.98 4.09 0.76
N THR A 117 -20.99 4.67 0.12
CA THR A 117 -22.36 4.20 0.14
C THR A 117 -22.58 3.09 -0.90
N PRO A 118 -23.57 2.19 -0.73
CA PRO A 118 -23.78 1.04 -1.63
C PRO A 118 -23.92 1.39 -3.12
N ASP A 119 -24.47 2.55 -3.44
CA ASP A 119 -24.60 3.06 -4.81
C ASP A 119 -23.25 3.36 -5.49
N MET A 120 -22.23 3.65 -4.72
CA MET A 120 -20.85 3.86 -5.20
C MET A 120 -19.93 2.64 -5.01
N GLY A 121 -20.42 1.57 -4.41
CA GLY A 121 -19.61 0.40 -4.02
C GLY A 121 -18.83 -0.22 -5.17
N LEU A 122 -19.40 -0.27 -6.39
CA LEU A 122 -18.68 -0.79 -7.57
C LEU A 122 -17.55 0.15 -8.02
N ALA A 123 -17.73 1.45 -7.93
CA ALA A 123 -16.65 2.41 -8.23
C ALA A 123 -15.56 2.33 -7.17
N ALA A 124 -15.93 2.18 -5.89
CA ALA A 124 -14.99 1.94 -4.79
C ALA A 124 -14.18 0.67 -5.03
N LEU A 125 -14.83 -0.45 -5.34
CA LEU A 125 -14.16 -1.70 -5.65
C LEU A 125 -13.20 -1.55 -6.84
N ALA A 126 -13.59 -0.85 -7.91
CA ALA A 126 -12.70 -0.59 -9.04
C ALA A 126 -11.48 0.26 -8.64
N SER A 127 -11.66 1.28 -7.80
CA SER A 127 -10.57 2.06 -7.21
C SER A 127 -9.67 1.20 -6.31
N GLN A 128 -10.28 0.27 -5.56
CA GLN A 128 -9.55 -0.67 -4.71
C GLN A 128 -8.69 -1.64 -5.53
N PHE A 129 -9.17 -2.11 -6.70
CA PHE A 129 -8.35 -2.88 -7.64
C PHE A 129 -7.11 -2.10 -8.09
N VAL A 130 -7.26 -0.83 -8.42
CA VAL A 130 -6.13 0.03 -8.78
C VAL A 130 -5.11 0.08 -7.65
N THR A 131 -5.56 0.35 -6.43
CA THR A 131 -4.70 0.48 -5.25
C THR A 131 -4.03 -0.84 -4.88
N CYS A 132 -4.80 -1.90 -4.70
CA CYS A 132 -4.28 -3.19 -4.24
C CYS A 132 -3.33 -3.85 -5.24
N ILE A 133 -3.55 -3.66 -6.56
CA ILE A 133 -2.62 -4.18 -7.57
C ILE A 133 -1.33 -3.35 -7.58
N THR A 134 -1.42 -2.03 -7.67
CA THR A 134 -0.22 -1.19 -7.85
C THR A 134 0.62 -1.11 -6.58
N LEU A 135 0.00 -0.84 -5.44
CA LEU A 135 0.67 -0.89 -4.14
C LEU A 135 1.16 -2.31 -3.83
N GLY A 136 0.35 -3.32 -4.17
CA GLY A 136 0.70 -4.72 -4.05
C GLY A 136 1.96 -5.10 -4.81
N LEU A 137 2.18 -4.55 -6.00
CA LEU A 137 3.43 -4.71 -6.76
C LEU A 137 4.62 -4.12 -6.01
N PHE A 138 4.47 -2.90 -5.44
CA PHE A 138 5.54 -2.26 -4.68
C PHE A 138 5.86 -3.04 -3.40
N MET A 139 4.84 -3.45 -2.64
CA MET A 139 5.01 -4.22 -1.41
C MET A 139 5.65 -5.59 -1.70
N ALA A 140 5.24 -6.25 -2.78
CA ALA A 140 5.85 -7.51 -3.21
C ALA A 140 7.33 -7.32 -3.61
N TYR A 141 7.64 -6.24 -4.32
CA TYR A 141 9.01 -5.87 -4.65
C TYR A 141 9.86 -5.66 -3.39
N ALA A 142 9.35 -4.86 -2.45
CA ALA A 142 10.02 -4.58 -1.20
C ALA A 142 10.25 -5.87 -0.39
N TYR A 143 9.23 -6.74 -0.30
CA TYR A 143 9.34 -8.03 0.37
C TYR A 143 10.34 -8.97 -0.32
N MET A 144 10.31 -9.09 -1.64
CA MET A 144 11.28 -9.91 -2.38
C MET A 144 12.72 -9.44 -2.20
N LYS A 145 12.93 -8.11 -2.09
CA LYS A 145 14.27 -7.54 -1.85
C LYS A 145 14.78 -7.73 -0.44
N THR A 146 13.92 -7.62 0.54
CA THR A 146 14.32 -7.56 1.95
C THR A 146 14.17 -8.90 2.67
N GLN A 147 13.27 -9.77 2.19
CA GLN A 147 12.84 -10.99 2.88
C GLN A 147 12.47 -10.71 4.34
N ASN A 148 11.96 -9.51 4.61
CA ASN A 148 11.60 -9.01 5.92
C ASN A 148 10.12 -8.64 5.91
N ILE A 149 9.31 -9.40 6.64
CA ILE A 149 7.84 -9.20 6.69
C ILE A 149 7.45 -7.84 7.29
N TRP A 150 8.28 -7.28 8.14
CA TRP A 150 7.99 -5.99 8.76
C TRP A 150 7.97 -4.83 7.75
N VAL A 151 8.66 -4.98 6.62
CA VAL A 151 8.66 -3.95 5.57
C VAL A 151 7.28 -3.76 4.95
N PRO A 152 6.61 -4.78 4.39
CA PRO A 152 5.25 -4.61 3.90
C PRO A 152 4.25 -4.29 5.02
N VAL A 153 4.42 -4.79 6.25
CA VAL A 153 3.59 -4.43 7.41
C VAL A 153 3.63 -2.92 7.66
N ILE A 154 4.82 -2.32 7.71
CA ILE A 154 4.98 -0.88 7.94
C ILE A 154 4.44 -0.08 6.74
N ILE A 155 4.71 -0.52 5.51
CA ILE A 155 4.21 0.14 4.29
C ILE A 155 2.68 0.14 4.27
N HIS A 156 2.05 -0.99 4.57
CA HIS A 156 0.60 -1.10 4.64
C HIS A 156 0.01 -0.18 5.71
N PHE A 157 0.57 -0.22 6.91
CA PHE A 157 0.18 0.67 8.00
C PHE A 157 0.28 2.15 7.59
N LEU A 158 1.41 2.56 7.02
CA LEU A 158 1.61 3.94 6.57
C LEU A 158 0.63 4.32 5.47
N ASN A 159 0.38 3.45 4.48
CA ASN A 159 -0.58 3.70 3.43
C ASN A 159 -1.97 4.07 3.98
N ASN A 160 -2.46 3.30 4.94
CA ASN A 160 -3.79 3.50 5.48
C ASN A 160 -3.89 4.75 6.37
N ASN A 161 -2.83 5.11 7.09
CA ASN A 161 -2.86 6.19 8.06
C ASN A 161 -2.37 7.54 7.50
N MET A 162 -1.44 7.55 6.55
CA MET A 162 -0.96 8.81 5.96
C MET A 162 -2.05 9.55 5.19
N ALA A 163 -3.05 8.84 4.64
CA ALA A 163 -4.20 9.46 4.01
C ALA A 163 -4.97 10.36 4.99
N VAL A 164 -5.16 9.90 6.23
CA VAL A 164 -5.81 10.67 7.31
C VAL A 164 -5.00 11.92 7.66
N VAL A 165 -3.67 11.76 7.80
CA VAL A 165 -2.77 12.88 8.14
C VAL A 165 -2.78 13.95 7.06
N PHE A 166 -2.71 13.56 5.79
CA PHE A 166 -2.60 14.48 4.66
C PHE A 166 -3.96 15.00 4.15
N SER A 167 -5.08 14.50 4.68
CA SER A 167 -6.40 15.07 4.42
C SER A 167 -6.59 16.45 5.05
N GLY A 168 -5.81 16.77 6.09
CA GLY A 168 -5.95 18.01 6.86
C GLY A 168 -7.15 18.02 7.83
N THR A 169 -8.01 17.02 7.81
CA THR A 169 -9.13 16.89 8.74
C THR A 169 -8.72 16.20 10.04
N TYR A 170 -7.70 15.38 9.97
CA TYR A 170 -7.15 14.59 11.08
C TYR A 170 -8.16 13.69 11.80
N SER A 171 -9.28 13.39 11.15
CA SER A 171 -10.32 12.49 11.65
C SER A 171 -10.24 11.14 10.97
N ALA A 172 -10.45 10.06 11.73
CA ALA A 172 -10.56 8.71 11.19
C ALA A 172 -11.76 8.56 10.23
N ASP A 173 -12.80 9.38 10.44
CA ASP A 173 -14.02 9.38 9.63
C ASP A 173 -13.78 9.87 8.19
N VAL A 174 -12.63 10.48 7.89
CA VAL A 174 -12.26 10.88 6.54
C VAL A 174 -12.23 9.72 5.54
N LEU A 175 -12.09 8.50 6.04
CA LEU A 175 -12.12 7.29 5.21
C LEU A 175 -13.54 6.75 4.99
N GLN A 176 -14.55 7.30 5.67
CA GLN A 176 -15.94 6.86 5.57
C GLN A 176 -16.70 7.70 4.54
N ASN A 177 -17.67 7.06 3.88
CA ASN A 177 -18.61 7.71 2.96
C ASN A 177 -17.93 8.62 1.91
N GLN A 178 -16.77 8.19 1.40
CA GLN A 178 -16.05 8.91 0.36
C GLN A 178 -16.86 8.94 -0.93
N GLN A 179 -16.76 10.06 -1.65
CA GLN A 179 -17.33 10.19 -2.99
C GLN A 179 -16.31 9.69 -4.00
N ILE A 180 -16.60 8.57 -4.65
CA ILE A 180 -15.72 7.94 -5.66
C ILE A 180 -16.45 7.89 -7.00
N HIS A 181 -15.94 8.61 -7.99
CA HIS A 181 -16.53 8.66 -9.30
C HIS A 181 -15.75 7.83 -10.31
N TRP A 182 -16.46 7.15 -11.22
CA TRP A 182 -15.86 6.37 -12.29
C TRP A 182 -14.87 7.18 -13.15
N ALA A 183 -15.14 8.49 -13.32
CA ALA A 183 -14.27 9.39 -14.07
C ALA A 183 -12.86 9.56 -13.46
N ASP A 184 -12.71 9.35 -12.16
CA ASP A 184 -11.44 9.54 -11.45
C ASP A 184 -10.53 8.32 -11.55
N ILE A 185 -11.11 7.15 -11.83
CA ILE A 185 -10.39 5.85 -11.81
C ILE A 185 -9.27 5.79 -12.87
N PRO A 186 -9.45 6.22 -14.13
CA PRO A 186 -8.37 6.18 -15.11
C PRO A 186 -7.16 7.04 -14.71
N ALA A 187 -7.40 8.23 -14.18
CA ALA A 187 -6.32 9.11 -13.71
C ALA A 187 -5.60 8.50 -12.50
N ALA A 188 -6.36 7.94 -11.54
CA ALA A 188 -5.81 7.22 -10.40
C ALA A 188 -4.99 5.99 -10.83
N LEU A 189 -5.44 5.24 -11.83
CA LEU A 189 -4.70 4.09 -12.37
C LEU A 189 -3.36 4.53 -12.96
N VAL A 190 -3.35 5.54 -13.83
CA VAL A 190 -2.12 6.05 -14.44
C VAL A 190 -1.16 6.54 -13.38
N LEU A 191 -1.64 7.36 -12.43
CA LEU A 191 -0.82 7.90 -11.35
C LEU A 191 -0.23 6.77 -10.48
N ASN A 192 -1.03 5.81 -10.05
CA ASN A 192 -0.55 4.71 -9.20
C ASN A 192 0.41 3.77 -9.96
N LEU A 193 0.21 3.54 -11.26
CA LEU A 193 1.17 2.78 -12.08
C LEU A 193 2.51 3.50 -12.17
N LEU A 194 2.52 4.81 -12.36
CA LEU A 194 3.74 5.62 -12.42
C LEU A 194 4.46 5.65 -11.05
N ILE A 195 3.72 5.72 -9.96
CA ILE A 195 4.29 5.85 -8.61
C ILE A 195 4.73 4.49 -8.05
N PHE A 196 3.92 3.45 -8.18
CA PHE A 196 4.17 2.15 -7.55
C PHE A 196 4.38 1.00 -8.54
N GLY A 197 3.74 1.05 -9.72
CA GLY A 197 3.70 -0.07 -10.65
C GLY A 197 5.01 -0.32 -11.41
N TRP A 198 5.86 0.70 -11.58
CA TRP A 198 7.11 0.60 -12.33
C TRP A 198 8.05 -0.49 -11.82
N VAL A 199 7.95 -0.86 -10.56
CA VAL A 199 8.77 -1.91 -9.95
C VAL A 199 8.63 -3.28 -10.62
N ILE A 200 7.55 -3.51 -11.38
CA ILE A 200 7.32 -4.75 -12.14
C ILE A 200 8.42 -5.00 -13.20
N PHE A 201 9.15 -3.96 -13.57
CA PHE A 201 10.27 -4.04 -14.51
C PHE A 201 11.62 -4.25 -13.82
N MET A 202 11.65 -4.23 -12.48
CA MET A 202 12.88 -4.38 -11.70
C MET A 202 13.34 -5.84 -11.63
N LYS A 203 14.63 -6.01 -11.28
CA LYS A 203 15.33 -7.29 -11.23
C LYS A 203 14.58 -8.41 -10.47
N PRO A 204 14.01 -8.19 -9.26
CA PRO A 204 13.28 -9.24 -8.54
C PRO A 204 12.12 -9.86 -9.32
N PHE A 205 11.49 -9.12 -10.24
CA PHE A 205 10.42 -9.63 -11.11
C PHE A 205 10.91 -10.27 -12.42
N LYS A 206 12.22 -10.23 -12.69
CA LYS A 206 12.84 -10.81 -13.88
C LYS A 206 13.55 -12.14 -13.58
N GLU A 207 14.00 -12.32 -12.35
CA GLU A 207 14.73 -13.53 -11.94
C GLU A 207 13.74 -14.67 -11.67
N LYS A 208 13.87 -15.77 -12.42
CA LYS A 208 13.30 -17.04 -12.00
C LYS A 208 14.03 -17.44 -10.72
N LYS A 209 13.29 -17.67 -9.63
CA LYS A 209 13.86 -18.25 -8.42
C LYS A 209 14.55 -19.55 -8.83
N LYS A 210 15.87 -19.65 -8.69
CA LYS A 210 16.55 -20.95 -8.84
C LYS A 210 15.91 -21.85 -7.82
N GLU A 211 15.21 -22.87 -8.27
CA GLU A 211 14.76 -23.96 -7.41
C GLU A 211 16.03 -24.63 -6.92
N ASN A 212 16.39 -24.36 -5.67
CA ASN A 212 17.30 -25.24 -4.98
C ASN A 212 16.50 -26.53 -4.74
N MET A 213 16.76 -27.52 -5.60
CA MET A 213 16.41 -28.91 -5.35
C MET A 213 17.06 -29.40 -4.05
#